data_845357a441f14e292050c189d62d9c1b
#
_entry.id   845357a441f14e292050c189d62d9c1b
#
_cell.length_a   1.000
_cell.length_b   1.000
_cell.length_c   1.000
_cell.angle_alpha   90.00
_cell.angle_beta   90.00
_cell.angle_gamma   90.00
#
_symmetry.space_group_name_H-M   'P 1'
#
loop_
_entity.id
_entity.type
_entity.pdbx_description
1 polymer ?
#
loop_
_entity_poly.entity_id
_entity_poly.type
_entity_poly.pdbx_seq_one_letter_code
_entity_poly.pdbx_strand_id
1 'polypeptide(L)'
;MTYRNQKLLEAVREAPCMACGVEDGTVCAAHSNQMRDGKGRSLKASDYRIAALCFKCHSELDQGRKMSREERLNMWEEAHRATVGWLFDNEVISLKR
;
A
#
# COMPACT_ATOMS: atom_id res chain seq x y z
N MET A 1 -14.11 -12.91 4.02
CA MET A 1 -14.65 -11.96 3.03
C MET A 1 -13.64 -10.83 2.81
N THR A 2 -13.37 -10.48 1.57
CA THR A 2 -12.43 -9.42 1.26
C THR A 2 -13.14 -8.08 1.06
N TYR A 3 -12.52 -7.03 1.55
CA TYR A 3 -13.04 -5.67 1.41
C TYR A 3 -12.53 -5.06 0.09
N ARG A 4 -13.43 -4.44 -0.67
CA ARG A 4 -13.07 -3.75 -1.92
C ARG A 4 -13.62 -2.33 -1.90
N ASN A 5 -12.79 -1.36 -2.26
CA ASN A 5 -13.19 0.05 -2.30
C ASN A 5 -12.33 0.80 -3.32
N GLN A 6 -12.85 0.93 -4.53
CA GLN A 6 -12.12 1.58 -5.61
C GLN A 6 -11.77 3.04 -5.31
N LYS A 7 -12.67 3.75 -4.63
CA LYS A 7 -12.40 5.15 -4.27
C LYS A 7 -11.21 5.29 -3.34
N LEU A 8 -11.05 4.34 -2.42
CA LEU A 8 -9.90 4.33 -1.52
C LEU A 8 -8.60 4.12 -2.31
N LEU A 9 -8.60 3.18 -3.25
CA LEU A 9 -7.42 2.92 -4.06
C LEU A 9 -7.04 4.15 -4.91
N GLU A 10 -8.03 4.85 -5.44
CA GLU A 10 -7.79 6.06 -6.23
C GLU A 10 -7.25 7.18 -5.35
N ALA A 11 -7.78 7.33 -4.14
CA ALA A 11 -7.32 8.38 -3.23
C ALA A 11 -5.85 8.20 -2.85
N VAL A 12 -5.38 6.97 -2.72
CA VAL A 12 -3.99 6.68 -2.38
C VAL A 12 -3.01 7.20 -3.44
N ARG A 13 -3.46 7.34 -4.69
CA ARG A 13 -2.61 7.87 -5.76
C ARG A 13 -2.20 9.33 -5.55
N GLU A 14 -2.92 10.05 -4.69
CA GLU A 14 -2.60 11.44 -4.36
C GLU A 14 -1.52 11.55 -3.28
N ALA A 15 -1.17 10.45 -2.64
CA ALA A 15 -0.16 10.44 -1.59
C ALA A 15 1.25 10.41 -2.17
N PRO A 16 2.25 10.89 -1.40
CA PRO A 16 3.63 10.63 -1.79
C PRO A 16 3.95 9.15 -1.57
N CYS A 17 5.00 8.67 -2.23
CA CYS A 17 5.48 7.31 -1.97
C CYS A 17 5.91 7.21 -0.51
N MET A 18 5.38 6.26 0.22
CA MET A 18 5.67 6.13 1.65
C MET A 18 7.00 5.43 1.94
N ALA A 19 7.69 4.97 0.89
CA ALA A 19 9.02 4.38 1.05
C ALA A 19 10.12 5.38 0.70
N CYS A 20 9.99 6.13 -0.39
CA CYS A 20 11.05 7.07 -0.83
C CYS A 20 10.61 8.53 -0.87
N GLY A 21 9.32 8.82 -0.68
CA GLY A 21 8.82 10.18 -0.62
C GLY A 21 8.56 10.86 -1.96
N VAL A 22 8.80 10.19 -3.07
CA VAL A 22 8.65 10.81 -4.39
C VAL A 22 7.19 11.08 -4.72
N GLU A 23 6.95 12.16 -5.44
CA GLU A 23 5.61 12.53 -5.94
C GLU A 23 5.70 12.70 -7.45
N ASP A 24 5.89 11.58 -8.16
CA ASP A 24 6.15 11.59 -9.60
C ASP A 24 4.96 11.13 -10.45
N GLY A 25 3.79 10.97 -9.83
CA GLY A 25 2.60 10.55 -10.54
C GLY A 25 2.49 9.03 -10.73
N THR A 26 3.45 8.26 -10.20
CA THR A 26 3.43 6.80 -10.35
C THR A 26 2.94 6.07 -9.09
N VAL A 27 2.62 6.81 -8.03
CA VAL A 27 2.16 6.20 -6.77
C VAL A 27 0.86 5.45 -6.98
N CYS A 28 0.81 4.24 -6.47
CA CYS A 28 -0.39 3.41 -6.52
C CYS A 28 -0.50 2.61 -5.21
N ALA A 29 -1.66 1.99 -5.03
CA ALA A 29 -1.92 1.18 -3.85
C ALA A 29 -1.30 -0.21 -4.03
N ALA A 30 -0.26 -0.50 -3.28
CA ALA A 30 0.40 -1.82 -3.29
C ALA A 30 -0.24 -2.69 -2.21
N HIS A 31 -0.98 -3.71 -2.63
CA HIS A 31 -1.64 -4.62 -1.71
C HIS A 31 -0.64 -5.51 -0.97
N SER A 32 -1.00 -5.90 0.25
CA SER A 32 -0.21 -6.87 1.01
C SER A 32 -0.12 -8.20 0.26
N ASN A 33 1.04 -8.86 0.37
CA ASN A 33 1.23 -10.21 -0.16
C ASN A 33 1.13 -11.27 0.94
N GLN A 34 0.61 -10.89 2.10
CA GLN A 34 0.53 -11.79 3.25
C GLN A 34 -0.82 -12.45 3.38
N MET A 35 -0.82 -13.75 3.63
CA MET A 35 -2.06 -14.52 3.78
C MET A 35 -2.93 -13.97 4.92
N ARG A 36 -2.31 -13.50 5.99
CA ARG A 36 -3.05 -12.93 7.12
C ARG A 36 -3.86 -11.68 6.73
N ASP A 37 -3.50 -11.04 5.63
CA ASP A 37 -4.18 -9.85 5.13
C ASP A 37 -5.22 -10.19 4.05
N GLY A 38 -5.52 -11.47 3.87
CA GLY A 38 -6.52 -11.92 2.92
C GLY A 38 -5.97 -12.32 1.56
N LYS A 39 -4.64 -12.29 1.38
CA LYS A 39 -4.03 -12.70 0.13
C LYS A 39 -4.16 -14.22 -0.04
N GLY A 40 -4.67 -14.65 -1.17
CA GLY A 40 -4.76 -16.04 -1.52
C GLY A 40 -4.37 -16.25 -2.96
N ARG A 41 -4.48 -17.50 -3.44
CA ARG A 41 -4.23 -17.80 -4.85
C ARG A 41 -5.27 -17.07 -5.70
N SER A 42 -4.80 -16.23 -6.65
CA SER A 42 -5.66 -15.41 -7.50
C SER A 42 -6.56 -14.44 -6.74
N LEU A 43 -6.23 -14.15 -5.48
CA LEU A 43 -7.02 -13.26 -4.64
C LEU A 43 -6.11 -12.21 -4.00
N LYS A 44 -6.43 -10.94 -4.23
CA LYS A 44 -5.72 -9.83 -3.59
C LYS A 44 -6.16 -9.71 -2.13
N ALA A 45 -5.26 -9.21 -1.28
CA ALA A 45 -5.61 -8.82 0.08
C ALA A 45 -6.72 -7.76 0.05
N SER A 46 -7.36 -7.54 1.19
CA SER A 46 -8.39 -6.51 1.32
C SER A 46 -7.83 -5.12 0.99
N ASP A 47 -8.67 -4.26 0.42
CA ASP A 47 -8.23 -2.94 -0.03
C ASP A 47 -7.79 -2.02 1.12
N TYR A 48 -8.07 -2.34 2.37
CA TYR A 48 -7.52 -1.58 3.48
C TYR A 48 -6.10 -2.03 3.88
N ARG A 49 -5.56 -3.08 3.25
CA ARG A 49 -4.18 -3.54 3.47
C ARG A 49 -3.31 -3.14 2.28
N ILE A 50 -3.10 -1.84 2.16
CA ILE A 50 -2.40 -1.23 1.03
C ILE A 50 -1.32 -0.29 1.51
N ALA A 51 -0.31 -0.07 0.67
CA ALA A 51 0.75 0.90 0.91
C ALA A 51 0.88 1.78 -0.33
N ALA A 52 1.04 3.09 -0.13
CA ALA A 52 1.27 4.03 -1.22
C ALA A 52 2.73 3.91 -1.66
N LEU A 53 2.99 3.35 -2.82
CA LEU A 53 4.34 3.14 -3.33
C LEU A 53 4.42 3.62 -4.78
N CYS A 54 5.52 4.30 -5.12
CA CYS A 54 5.77 4.69 -6.50
C CYS A 54 6.13 3.45 -7.33
N PHE A 55 6.17 3.61 -8.64
CA PHE A 55 6.47 2.50 -9.55
C PHE A 55 7.78 1.80 -9.17
N LYS A 56 8.82 2.57 -8.90
CA LYS A 56 10.14 2.00 -8.58
C LYS A 56 10.09 1.17 -7.29
N CYS A 57 9.54 1.73 -6.21
CA CYS A 57 9.47 1.02 -4.93
C CYS A 57 8.55 -0.19 -5.00
N HIS A 58 7.45 -0.09 -5.73
CA HIS A 58 6.54 -1.21 -5.93
C HIS A 58 7.22 -2.34 -6.71
N SER A 59 7.99 -1.99 -7.76
CA SER A 59 8.73 -2.98 -8.53
C SER A 59 9.80 -3.68 -7.69
N GLU A 60 10.52 -2.92 -6.85
CA GLU A 60 11.52 -3.49 -5.95
C GLU A 60 10.88 -4.45 -4.95
N LEU A 61 9.69 -4.13 -4.48
CA LEU A 61 8.95 -4.97 -3.55
C LEU A 61 8.56 -6.31 -4.19
N ASP A 62 8.06 -6.27 -5.43
CA ASP A 62 7.51 -7.45 -6.08
C ASP A 62 8.54 -8.28 -6.85
N GLN A 63 9.51 -7.62 -7.48
CA GLN A 63 10.43 -8.24 -8.42
C GLN A 63 11.89 -7.96 -8.13
N GLY A 64 12.17 -7.10 -7.16
CA GLY A 64 13.53 -6.69 -6.84
C GLY A 64 14.36 -7.82 -6.25
N ARG A 65 15.68 -7.74 -6.47
CA ARG A 65 16.62 -8.74 -5.97
C ARG A 65 17.57 -8.16 -4.93
N LYS A 66 17.45 -6.85 -4.64
CA LYS A 66 18.34 -6.16 -3.71
C LYS A 66 17.96 -6.37 -2.25
N MET A 67 16.70 -6.68 -1.99
CA MET A 67 16.20 -6.87 -0.64
C MET A 67 15.88 -8.33 -0.38
N SER A 68 16.14 -8.79 0.85
CA SER A 68 15.69 -10.08 1.30
C SER A 68 14.16 -10.08 1.45
N ARG A 69 13.58 -11.25 1.64
CA ARG A 69 12.15 -11.37 1.88
C ARG A 69 11.74 -10.58 3.13
N GLU A 70 12.55 -10.67 4.19
CA GLU A 70 12.27 -9.96 5.43
C GLU A 70 12.33 -8.45 5.24
N GLU A 71 13.33 -7.96 4.50
CA GLU A 71 13.47 -6.54 4.21
C GLU A 71 12.29 -6.01 3.40
N ARG A 72 11.82 -6.79 2.43
CA ARG A 72 10.66 -6.40 1.63
C ARG A 72 9.40 -6.32 2.48
N LEU A 73 9.24 -7.30 3.37
CA LEU A 73 8.10 -7.32 4.28
C LEU A 73 8.12 -6.09 5.19
N ASN A 74 9.28 -5.78 5.77
CA ASN A 74 9.43 -4.63 6.65
C ASN A 74 9.18 -3.32 5.91
N MET A 75 9.67 -3.20 4.69
CA MET A 75 9.42 -1.99 3.88
C MET A 75 7.93 -1.81 3.63
N TRP A 76 7.23 -2.89 3.26
CA TRP A 76 5.80 -2.79 3.02
C TRP A 76 5.04 -2.45 4.30
N GLU A 77 5.36 -3.09 5.43
CA GLU A 77 4.70 -2.83 6.71
C GLU A 77 4.85 -1.36 7.13
N GLU A 78 6.05 -0.81 7.03
CA GLU A 78 6.29 0.59 7.37
C GLU A 78 5.55 1.53 6.43
N ALA A 79 5.56 1.23 5.13
CA ALA A 79 4.84 2.04 4.15
C ALA A 79 3.32 1.97 4.36
N HIS A 80 2.80 0.79 4.71
CA HIS A 80 1.39 0.61 5.02
C HIS A 80 0.99 1.45 6.23
N ARG A 81 1.78 1.39 7.29
CA ARG A 81 1.52 2.16 8.50
C ARG A 81 1.47 3.67 8.19
N ALA A 82 2.44 4.15 7.42
CA ALA A 82 2.48 5.56 7.03
C ALA A 82 1.29 5.94 6.14
N THR A 83 0.89 5.03 5.25
CA THR A 83 -0.26 5.24 4.37
C THR A 83 -1.55 5.40 5.17
N VAL A 84 -1.76 4.55 6.17
CA VAL A 84 -2.94 4.64 7.04
C VAL A 84 -2.97 6.01 7.73
N GLY A 85 -1.82 6.46 8.28
CA GLY A 85 -1.73 7.78 8.91
C GLY A 85 -2.08 8.90 7.93
N TRP A 86 -1.54 8.83 6.71
CA TRP A 86 -1.81 9.84 5.69
C TRP A 86 -3.30 9.90 5.34
N LEU A 87 -3.95 8.74 5.23
CA LEU A 87 -5.39 8.69 4.91
C LEU A 87 -6.24 9.37 5.97
N PHE A 88 -5.90 9.19 7.25
CA PHE A 88 -6.61 9.85 8.34
C PHE A 88 -6.26 11.33 8.43
N ASP A 89 -4.98 11.66 8.32
CA ASP A 89 -4.50 13.05 8.41
C ASP A 89 -5.11 13.96 7.33
N ASN A 90 -5.37 13.39 6.16
CA ASN A 90 -5.96 14.13 5.04
C ASN A 90 -7.46 13.89 4.90
N GLU A 91 -8.08 13.32 5.92
CA GLU A 91 -9.53 13.11 6.00
C GLU A 91 -10.12 12.29 4.84
N VAL A 92 -9.28 11.45 4.20
CA VAL A 92 -9.77 10.49 3.22
C VAL A 92 -10.62 9.44 3.93
N ILE A 93 -10.16 9.04 5.11
CA ILE A 93 -10.94 8.19 6.02
C ILE A 93 -11.31 9.04 7.21
N SER A 94 -12.61 9.09 7.53
CA SER A 94 -13.09 9.85 8.65
C SER A 94 -14.24 9.10 9.34
N LEU A 95 -14.49 9.47 10.58
CA LEU A 95 -15.52 8.84 11.36
C LEU A 95 -16.88 9.34 10.87
N LYS A 96 -17.73 8.41 10.50
CA LYS A 96 -19.07 8.73 10.04
C LYS A 96 -19.98 8.94 11.25
N ARG A 97 -20.75 10.02 11.23
CA ARG A 97 -21.67 10.35 12.31
C ARG A 97 -23.11 10.25 11.87
#